data_9637ea7aff5d19b05b751778221db8db
#
_entry.id   9637ea7aff5d19b05b751778221db8db
#
_cell.length_a   1.000
_cell.length_b   1.000
_cell.length_c   1.000
_cell.angle_alpha   90.00
_cell.angle_beta   90.00
_cell.angle_gamma   90.00
#
_symmetry.space_group_name_H-M   'P 1'
#
loop_
_entity.id
_entity.type
_entity.pdbx_description
1 polymer ?
#
loop_
_entity_poly.entity_id
_entity_poly.type
_entity_poly.pdbx_seq_one_letter_code
_entity_poly.pdbx_strand_id
1 'polypeptide(L)'
;GSNTSFSATFTLSETVTYYVSVRATDNVNNGSEVVTSNGIATDFTGPQGTWAIDGDTSDIDWQNFTDSYSGYWLHFIEEGSGFKTHEYALYDNNNSQYETSWTATLDTFCVISGLSLVESQTYSLHIRGIDSVDNVGDVFMSDGVLVDLSAPAAPINLVGWFSSERIYLEWTANT
;
A
#
# COMPACT_ATOMS: atom_id res chain seq x y z
N GLY A 1 -20.23 9.33 48.51
CA GLY A 1 -19.92 10.07 47.30
C GLY A 1 -20.44 9.29 46.09
N SER A 2 -21.13 9.96 45.16
CA SER A 2 -21.58 9.34 43.92
C SER A 2 -20.41 9.35 42.92
N ASN A 3 -19.88 8.16 42.56
CA ASN A 3 -18.99 8.04 41.42
C ASN A 3 -19.79 8.15 40.13
N THR A 4 -19.39 9.04 39.23
CA THR A 4 -19.99 9.22 37.89
C THR A 4 -19.15 8.63 36.78
N SER A 5 -18.00 8.01 37.11
CA SER A 5 -17.09 7.35 36.16
C SER A 5 -16.63 6.00 36.70
N PHE A 6 -16.44 5.05 35.80
CA PHE A 6 -15.93 3.72 36.10
C PHE A 6 -14.90 3.36 35.01
N SER A 7 -13.80 2.73 35.42
CA SER A 7 -12.79 2.20 34.54
C SER A 7 -12.41 0.79 34.99
N ALA A 8 -12.33 -0.14 34.08
CA ALA A 8 -11.85 -1.49 34.30
C ALA A 8 -11.09 -2.00 33.09
N THR A 9 -10.14 -2.91 33.34
CA THR A 9 -9.36 -3.56 32.28
C THR A 9 -9.94 -4.94 32.02
N PHE A 10 -10.22 -5.22 30.74
CA PHE A 10 -10.72 -6.50 30.28
C PHE A 10 -9.89 -6.98 29.08
N THR A 11 -9.80 -8.31 28.90
CA THR A 11 -9.35 -8.87 27.62
C THR A 11 -10.54 -8.89 26.68
N LEU A 12 -10.43 -8.11 25.59
CA LEU A 12 -11.48 -8.00 24.57
C LEU A 12 -11.14 -8.93 23.41
N SER A 13 -12.18 -9.44 22.73
CA SER A 13 -12.04 -10.25 21.51
C SER A 13 -12.37 -9.42 20.29
N GLU A 14 -11.74 -9.73 19.17
CA GLU A 14 -11.97 -9.14 17.85
C GLU A 14 -13.45 -9.27 17.43
N THR A 15 -13.98 -8.25 16.74
CA THR A 15 -15.34 -8.21 16.16
C THR A 15 -16.48 -8.43 17.13
N VAL A 16 -16.27 -8.21 18.45
CA VAL A 16 -17.30 -8.36 19.50
C VAL A 16 -17.81 -6.98 19.93
N THR A 17 -19.14 -6.85 20.05
CA THR A 17 -19.74 -5.65 20.65
C THR A 17 -19.93 -5.85 22.14
N TYR A 18 -19.34 -4.99 22.95
CA TYR A 18 -19.40 -4.98 24.40
C TYR A 18 -20.36 -3.91 24.91
N TYR A 19 -21.15 -4.26 25.91
CA TYR A 19 -22.14 -3.36 26.53
C TYR A 19 -21.83 -3.21 28.01
N VAL A 20 -22.02 -2.01 28.52
CA VAL A 20 -21.96 -1.74 29.99
C VAL A 20 -23.38 -1.49 30.49
N SER A 21 -23.76 -2.23 31.51
CA SER A 21 -25.04 -2.04 32.22
C SER A 21 -24.81 -1.50 33.61
N VAL A 22 -25.59 -0.51 34.01
CA VAL A 22 -25.48 0.17 35.31
C VAL A 22 -26.84 0.20 35.99
N ARG A 23 -26.88 -0.04 37.29
CA ARG A 23 -28.02 0.21 38.16
C ARG A 23 -27.57 0.94 39.42
N ALA A 24 -28.44 1.75 40.00
CA ALA A 24 -28.23 2.36 41.31
C ALA A 24 -28.91 1.51 42.39
N THR A 25 -28.35 1.53 43.62
CA THR A 25 -28.97 0.90 44.80
C THR A 25 -28.93 1.91 45.95
N ASP A 26 -30.04 2.06 46.68
CA ASP A 26 -30.11 2.92 47.85
C ASP A 26 -29.58 2.23 49.13
N ASN A 27 -29.56 2.95 50.25
CA ASN A 27 -29.03 2.46 51.52
C ASN A 27 -29.87 1.34 52.17
N VAL A 28 -31.05 1.06 51.64
CA VAL A 28 -31.94 -0.01 52.10
C VAL A 28 -32.12 -1.12 51.07
N ASN A 29 -31.17 -1.17 50.10
CA ASN A 29 -31.06 -2.16 49.06
C ASN A 29 -32.16 -2.15 47.96
N ASN A 30 -32.90 -1.07 47.78
CA ASN A 30 -33.76 -0.93 46.62
C ASN A 30 -32.90 -0.62 45.35
N GLY A 31 -33.07 -1.41 44.32
CA GLY A 31 -32.39 -1.22 43.05
C GLY A 31 -33.20 -0.42 42.05
N SER A 32 -32.57 0.44 41.28
CA SER A 32 -33.19 1.07 40.11
C SER A 32 -33.35 0.09 38.94
N GLU A 33 -34.06 0.50 37.92
CA GLU A 33 -33.98 -0.14 36.59
C GLU A 33 -32.53 -0.13 36.08
N VAL A 34 -32.19 -1.14 35.27
CA VAL A 34 -30.86 -1.26 34.60
C VAL A 34 -30.85 -0.40 33.36
N VAL A 35 -29.80 0.40 33.21
CA VAL A 35 -29.55 1.17 31.97
C VAL A 35 -28.30 0.57 31.30
N THR A 36 -28.40 0.27 30.02
CA THR A 36 -27.34 -0.33 29.19
C THR A 36 -26.87 0.66 28.15
N SER A 37 -25.55 0.70 27.91
CA SER A 37 -24.94 1.52 26.87
C SER A 37 -25.34 1.06 25.46
N ASN A 38 -25.07 1.90 24.46
CA ASN A 38 -25.28 1.57 23.04
C ASN A 38 -24.27 0.54 22.47
N GLY A 39 -23.27 0.16 23.28
CA GLY A 39 -22.22 -0.80 22.89
C GLY A 39 -21.01 -0.17 22.23
N ILE A 40 -19.88 -0.89 22.32
CA ILE A 40 -18.62 -0.58 21.64
C ILE A 40 -18.20 -1.86 20.92
N ALA A 41 -18.07 -1.80 19.60
CA ALA A 41 -17.47 -2.86 18.81
C ALA A 41 -15.93 -2.77 18.88
N THR A 42 -15.27 -3.91 18.90
CA THR A 42 -13.81 -4.01 18.89
C THR A 42 -13.30 -4.38 17.52
N ASP A 43 -12.21 -3.74 17.15
CA ASP A 43 -11.49 -3.96 15.91
C ASP A 43 -9.99 -3.74 16.18
N PHE A 44 -9.16 -4.75 15.90
CA PHE A 44 -7.72 -4.75 16.17
C PHE A 44 -6.91 -5.07 14.91
N THR A 45 -7.59 -5.31 13.77
CA THR A 45 -6.96 -5.65 12.50
C THR A 45 -7.06 -4.50 11.52
N GLY A 46 -5.96 -4.21 10.82
CA GLY A 46 -5.95 -3.19 9.78
C GLY A 46 -6.34 -3.74 8.40
N PRO A 47 -6.67 -2.85 7.45
CA PRO A 47 -7.08 -3.22 6.10
C PRO A 47 -6.05 -4.04 5.33
N GLN A 48 -6.52 -4.95 4.46
CA GLN A 48 -5.68 -5.86 3.69
C GLN A 48 -5.63 -5.48 2.21
N GLY A 49 -4.43 -5.38 1.65
CA GLY A 49 -4.20 -5.17 0.22
C GLY A 49 -4.31 -6.47 -0.56
N THR A 50 -4.71 -6.38 -1.83
CA THR A 50 -4.93 -7.55 -2.69
C THR A 50 -4.19 -7.48 -4.02
N TRP A 51 -3.88 -6.28 -4.53
CA TRP A 51 -3.25 -6.10 -5.83
C TRP A 51 -2.65 -4.71 -5.97
N ALA A 52 -1.47 -4.63 -6.60
CA ALA A 52 -0.78 -3.39 -6.97
C ALA A 52 0.09 -3.63 -8.19
N ILE A 53 0.32 -2.59 -8.98
CA ILE A 53 1.22 -2.58 -10.14
C ILE A 53 2.10 -1.35 -10.12
N ASP A 54 3.23 -1.46 -10.79
CA ASP A 54 4.10 -0.38 -11.20
C ASP A 54 3.56 0.22 -12.51
N GLY A 55 3.52 1.54 -12.62
CA GLY A 55 2.89 2.25 -13.73
C GLY A 55 1.50 2.81 -13.42
N ASP A 56 0.91 3.51 -14.38
CA ASP A 56 -0.35 4.25 -14.19
C ASP A 56 -1.61 3.50 -14.66
N THR A 57 -1.51 2.69 -15.69
CA THR A 57 -2.65 1.97 -16.31
C THR A 57 -2.35 0.52 -16.65
N SER A 58 -1.08 0.15 -16.69
CA SER A 58 -0.58 -1.20 -16.93
C SER A 58 0.70 -1.38 -16.16
N ASP A 59 0.93 -2.60 -15.76
CA ASP A 59 2.16 -3.01 -15.11
C ASP A 59 3.37 -2.81 -16.05
N ILE A 60 4.46 -2.30 -15.50
CA ILE A 60 5.72 -2.07 -16.21
C ILE A 60 6.88 -2.67 -15.42
N ASP A 61 7.72 -3.45 -16.10
CA ASP A 61 8.92 -4.03 -15.50
C ASP A 61 10.15 -3.12 -15.62
N TRP A 62 10.09 -2.10 -16.50
CA TRP A 62 11.22 -1.25 -16.89
C TRP A 62 10.82 0.20 -17.06
N GLN A 63 11.70 1.14 -16.65
CA GLN A 63 11.57 2.56 -16.96
C GLN A 63 12.92 3.17 -17.37
N ASN A 64 12.90 4.18 -18.25
CA ASN A 64 14.09 4.87 -18.76
C ASN A 64 14.22 6.32 -18.26
N PHE A 65 13.66 6.62 -17.10
CA PHE A 65 13.74 7.92 -16.44
C PHE A 65 13.93 7.72 -14.94
N THR A 66 14.45 8.77 -14.25
CA THR A 66 14.89 8.68 -12.85
C THR A 66 14.19 9.65 -11.93
N ASP A 67 13.40 10.56 -12.46
CA ASP A 67 12.85 11.71 -11.73
C ASP A 67 11.43 11.49 -11.21
N SER A 68 10.81 10.39 -11.59
CA SER A 68 9.43 10.09 -11.22
C SER A 68 9.17 8.58 -11.16
N TYR A 69 8.06 8.23 -10.50
CA TYR A 69 7.53 6.88 -10.40
C TYR A 69 6.01 6.97 -10.31
N SER A 70 5.30 6.02 -10.89
CA SER A 70 3.85 5.89 -10.76
C SER A 70 3.46 4.47 -10.39
N GLY A 71 2.35 4.34 -9.71
CA GLY A 71 1.80 3.04 -9.35
C GLY A 71 0.30 3.11 -9.08
N TYR A 72 -0.35 1.98 -9.22
CA TYR A 72 -1.78 1.82 -9.04
C TYR A 72 -2.06 0.58 -8.19
N TRP A 73 -3.13 0.62 -7.37
CA TRP A 73 -3.56 -0.49 -6.52
C TRP A 73 -5.08 -0.56 -6.42
N LEU A 74 -5.60 -1.69 -5.94
CA LEU A 74 -7.01 -1.82 -5.60
C LEU A 74 -7.27 -1.29 -4.20
N HIS A 75 -8.52 -0.85 -3.96
CA HIS A 75 -8.95 -0.46 -2.64
C HIS A 75 -8.79 -1.61 -1.64
N PHE A 76 -8.23 -1.32 -0.47
CA PHE A 76 -7.98 -2.32 0.56
C PHE A 76 -9.30 -2.80 1.19
N ILE A 77 -9.35 -4.08 1.54
CA ILE A 77 -10.49 -4.71 2.17
C ILE A 77 -10.43 -4.44 3.67
N GLU A 78 -11.52 -3.93 4.21
CA GLU A 78 -11.70 -3.65 5.63
C GLU A 78 -13.07 -4.17 6.07
N GLU A 79 -13.09 -5.07 7.08
CA GLU A 79 -14.31 -5.76 7.56
C GLU A 79 -14.76 -5.30 8.95
N GLY A 80 -13.97 -4.46 9.64
CA GLY A 80 -14.21 -4.03 11.02
C GLY A 80 -14.77 -2.62 11.12
N SER A 81 -13.94 -1.69 11.56
CA SER A 81 -14.31 -0.31 11.88
C SER A 81 -14.54 0.59 10.67
N GLY A 82 -14.19 0.11 9.49
CA GLY A 82 -14.27 0.83 8.22
C GLY A 82 -12.94 1.45 7.80
N PHE A 83 -12.74 1.51 6.50
CA PHE A 83 -11.52 2.04 5.88
C PHE A 83 -11.38 3.55 6.09
N LYS A 84 -10.17 4.00 6.45
CA LYS A 84 -9.84 5.41 6.66
C LYS A 84 -9.00 5.99 5.53
N THR A 85 -7.86 5.37 5.21
CA THR A 85 -6.93 5.89 4.20
C THR A 85 -5.95 4.81 3.74
N HIS A 86 -5.40 4.96 2.53
CA HIS A 86 -4.16 4.30 2.14
C HIS A 86 -2.97 5.15 2.55
N GLU A 87 -1.83 4.50 2.74
CA GLU A 87 -0.52 5.13 2.74
C GLU A 87 0.38 4.41 1.74
N TYR A 88 1.18 5.16 1.00
CA TYR A 88 2.15 4.61 0.06
C TYR A 88 3.54 5.21 0.26
N ALA A 89 4.56 4.45 -0.13
CA ALA A 89 5.95 4.87 -0.16
C ALA A 89 6.70 4.10 -1.25
N LEU A 90 7.74 4.70 -1.83
CA LEU A 90 8.64 4.05 -2.76
C LEU A 90 9.77 3.37 -1.99
N TYR A 91 10.09 2.14 -2.38
CA TYR A 91 11.10 1.30 -1.74
C TYR A 91 12.17 0.88 -2.74
N ASP A 92 13.44 1.04 -2.38
CA ASP A 92 14.59 0.51 -3.12
C ASP A 92 14.86 -0.92 -2.69
N ASN A 93 14.60 -1.87 -3.58
CA ASN A 93 14.74 -3.30 -3.31
C ASN A 93 16.22 -3.73 -3.18
N ASN A 94 17.14 -3.05 -3.86
CA ASN A 94 18.55 -3.36 -3.85
C ASN A 94 19.25 -2.91 -2.55
N ASN A 95 18.85 -1.74 -2.04
CA ASN A 95 19.43 -1.16 -0.83
C ASN A 95 18.57 -1.42 0.42
N SER A 96 17.38 -2.02 0.26
CA SER A 96 16.45 -2.32 1.35
C SER A 96 16.08 -1.10 2.18
N GLN A 97 15.74 0.01 1.51
CA GLN A 97 15.39 1.28 2.16
C GLN A 97 14.24 1.99 1.46
N TYR A 98 13.53 2.82 2.19
CA TYR A 98 12.53 3.70 1.62
C TYR A 98 13.18 4.95 1.01
N GLU A 99 12.84 5.23 -0.25
CA GLU A 99 13.22 6.46 -0.96
C GLU A 99 12.32 7.64 -0.58
N THR A 100 11.12 7.36 -0.12
CA THR A 100 10.16 8.38 0.31
C THR A 100 9.58 8.06 1.68
N SER A 101 9.07 9.08 2.37
CA SER A 101 8.21 8.89 3.53
C SER A 101 6.84 8.37 3.11
N TRP A 102 6.13 7.71 4.03
CA TRP A 102 4.74 7.31 3.84
C TRP A 102 3.84 8.52 3.61
N THR A 103 3.06 8.48 2.54
CA THR A 103 2.12 9.53 2.13
C THR A 103 0.70 8.99 2.14
N ALA A 104 -0.19 9.67 2.88
CA ALA A 104 -1.60 9.28 2.96
C ALA A 104 -2.39 9.76 1.74
N THR A 105 -3.34 8.93 1.27
CA THR A 105 -4.25 9.24 0.17
C THR A 105 -5.54 8.42 0.24
N LEU A 106 -6.63 8.96 -0.32
CA LEU A 106 -7.85 8.21 -0.58
C LEU A 106 -7.92 7.65 -2.01
N ASP A 107 -7.02 8.11 -2.89
CA ASP A 107 -6.89 7.59 -4.24
C ASP A 107 -6.30 6.19 -4.23
N THR A 108 -6.43 5.48 -5.35
CA THR A 108 -5.86 4.15 -5.60
C THR A 108 -4.71 4.20 -6.60
N PHE A 109 -4.08 5.35 -6.74
CA PHE A 109 -2.90 5.55 -7.57
C PHE A 109 -1.99 6.61 -6.95
N CYS A 110 -0.73 6.61 -7.37
CA CYS A 110 0.21 7.68 -7.03
C CYS A 110 1.08 8.06 -8.24
N VAL A 111 1.53 9.31 -8.21
CA VAL A 111 2.65 9.79 -9.02
C VAL A 111 3.61 10.47 -8.06
N ILE A 112 4.80 9.92 -7.95
CA ILE A 112 5.88 10.43 -7.10
C ILE A 112 6.87 11.14 -8.03
N SER A 113 7.18 12.40 -7.76
CA SER A 113 8.07 13.23 -8.59
C SER A 113 9.21 13.80 -7.77
N GLY A 114 10.24 14.30 -8.45
CA GLY A 114 11.42 14.86 -7.79
C GLY A 114 12.36 13.81 -7.21
N LEU A 115 12.26 12.57 -7.74
CA LEU A 115 13.14 11.46 -7.37
C LEU A 115 14.53 11.60 -8.02
N SER A 116 15.45 10.77 -7.58
CA SER A 116 16.79 10.61 -8.18
C SER A 116 17.14 9.12 -8.21
N LEU A 117 16.33 8.35 -8.94
CA LEU A 117 16.48 6.91 -9.04
C LEU A 117 17.77 6.54 -9.77
N VAL A 118 18.35 5.40 -9.42
CA VAL A 118 19.66 4.96 -9.90
C VAL A 118 19.49 3.87 -10.94
N GLU A 119 20.27 3.96 -12.02
CA GLU A 119 20.32 2.91 -13.06
C GLU A 119 20.66 1.55 -12.49
N SER A 120 20.03 0.50 -13.03
CA SER A 120 20.19 -0.90 -12.60
C SER A 120 19.69 -1.19 -11.17
N GLN A 121 18.90 -0.29 -10.59
CA GLN A 121 18.19 -0.52 -9.32
C GLN A 121 16.72 -0.80 -9.60
N THR A 122 16.13 -1.68 -8.78
CA THR A 122 14.70 -2.02 -8.80
C THR A 122 13.99 -1.31 -7.67
N TYR A 123 12.89 -0.65 -8.00
CA TYR A 123 12.04 0.06 -7.05
C TYR A 123 10.64 -0.52 -7.06
N SER A 124 10.03 -0.67 -5.89
CA SER A 124 8.66 -1.16 -5.75
C SER A 124 7.81 -0.19 -4.95
N LEU A 125 6.52 -0.16 -5.28
CA LEU A 125 5.52 0.55 -4.51
C LEU A 125 5.13 -0.26 -3.29
N HIS A 126 5.28 0.31 -2.11
CA HIS A 126 4.78 -0.23 -0.86
C HIS A 126 3.52 0.51 -0.47
N ILE A 127 2.44 -0.21 -0.17
CA ILE A 127 1.14 0.35 0.19
C ILE A 127 0.63 -0.36 1.45
N ARG A 128 -0.05 0.39 2.32
CA ARG A 128 -0.78 -0.16 3.47
C ARG A 128 -2.08 0.60 3.68
N GLY A 129 -3.06 -0.06 4.26
CA GLY A 129 -4.32 0.57 4.67
C GLY A 129 -4.31 0.98 6.13
N ILE A 130 -5.07 1.99 6.48
CA ILE A 130 -5.39 2.38 7.85
C ILE A 130 -6.91 2.42 7.98
N ASP A 131 -7.44 1.86 9.06
CA ASP A 131 -8.86 1.85 9.38
C ASP A 131 -9.32 3.05 10.21
N SER A 132 -10.59 3.09 10.56
CA SER A 132 -11.19 4.21 11.30
C SER A 132 -10.83 4.26 12.79
N VAL A 133 -10.21 3.23 13.33
CA VAL A 133 -9.69 3.17 14.71
C VAL A 133 -8.15 3.14 14.77
N ASP A 134 -7.50 3.48 13.65
CA ASP A 134 -6.06 3.62 13.51
C ASP A 134 -5.26 2.30 13.54
N ASN A 135 -5.89 1.15 13.25
CA ASN A 135 -5.12 -0.06 12.98
C ASN A 135 -4.48 0.05 11.59
N VAL A 136 -3.22 -0.32 11.52
CA VAL A 136 -2.43 -0.32 10.29
C VAL A 136 -2.34 -1.75 9.76
N GLY A 137 -2.75 -1.94 8.51
CA GLY A 137 -2.65 -3.23 7.82
C GLY A 137 -1.22 -3.58 7.41
N ASP A 138 -1.03 -4.82 7.01
CA ASP A 138 0.25 -5.28 6.47
C ASP A 138 0.61 -4.51 5.19
N VAL A 139 1.92 -4.35 4.95
CA VAL A 139 2.42 -3.73 3.72
C VAL A 139 2.20 -4.69 2.56
N PHE A 140 1.45 -4.24 1.57
CA PHE A 140 1.36 -4.87 0.25
C PHE A 140 2.32 -4.18 -0.71
N MET A 141 2.94 -4.91 -1.64
CA MET A 141 3.95 -4.36 -2.54
C MET A 141 3.72 -4.80 -3.99
N SER A 142 4.10 -3.93 -4.94
CA SER A 142 4.25 -4.29 -6.35
C SER A 142 5.48 -5.18 -6.55
N ASP A 143 5.62 -5.79 -7.72
CA ASP A 143 6.78 -6.64 -8.05
C ASP A 143 8.04 -5.85 -8.42
N GLY A 144 7.88 -4.57 -8.77
CA GLY A 144 8.96 -3.61 -8.91
C GLY A 144 9.37 -3.32 -10.35
N VAL A 145 9.85 -2.10 -10.58
CA VAL A 145 10.34 -1.60 -11.87
C VAL A 145 11.86 -1.41 -11.84
N LEU A 146 12.56 -1.94 -12.83
CA LEU A 146 13.98 -1.74 -13.02
C LEU A 146 14.24 -0.45 -13.82
N VAL A 147 15.13 0.39 -13.30
CA VAL A 147 15.60 1.59 -14.03
C VAL A 147 16.69 1.18 -15.02
N ASP A 148 16.44 1.35 -16.32
CA ASP A 148 17.39 1.09 -17.40
C ASP A 148 17.50 2.33 -18.31
N LEU A 149 18.63 3.01 -18.24
CA LEU A 149 18.97 4.19 -19.03
C LEU A 149 19.85 3.85 -20.23
N SER A 150 20.28 2.59 -20.33
CA SER A 150 21.27 2.14 -21.29
C SER A 150 20.63 1.80 -22.63
N ALA A 151 21.01 2.47 -23.68
CA ALA A 151 20.63 2.08 -25.03
C ALA A 151 21.35 0.79 -25.45
N PRO A 152 20.72 -0.09 -26.23
CA PRO A 152 21.40 -1.25 -26.78
C PRO A 152 22.57 -0.83 -27.67
N ALA A 153 23.63 -1.62 -27.67
CA ALA A 153 24.77 -1.36 -28.55
C ALA A 153 24.34 -1.37 -30.05
N ALA A 154 25.03 -0.61 -30.87
CA ALA A 154 24.75 -0.61 -32.31
C ALA A 154 25.05 -2.01 -32.92
N PRO A 155 24.23 -2.47 -33.88
CA PRO A 155 24.51 -3.66 -34.63
C PRO A 155 25.92 -3.56 -35.29
N ILE A 156 26.64 -4.68 -35.33
CA ILE A 156 27.97 -4.75 -35.93
C ILE A 156 27.96 -5.56 -37.22
N ASN A 157 29.02 -5.46 -38.01
CA ASN A 157 29.20 -6.22 -39.27
C ASN A 157 28.08 -5.98 -40.27
N LEU A 158 27.56 -4.74 -40.35
CA LEU A 158 26.59 -4.39 -41.38
C LEU A 158 27.26 -4.44 -42.74
N VAL A 159 26.81 -5.35 -43.61
CA VAL A 159 27.21 -5.49 -44.98
C VAL A 159 26.01 -5.43 -45.92
N GLY A 160 26.19 -4.87 -47.08
CA GLY A 160 25.16 -4.82 -48.08
C GLY A 160 25.70 -5.30 -49.45
N TRP A 161 24.90 -6.02 -50.22
CA TRP A 161 25.21 -6.42 -51.55
C TRP A 161 23.98 -6.34 -52.45
N PHE A 162 24.22 -6.26 -53.78
CA PHE A 162 23.19 -6.23 -54.79
C PHE A 162 23.19 -7.54 -55.56
N SER A 163 22.03 -8.15 -55.73
CA SER A 163 21.82 -9.34 -56.55
C SER A 163 20.38 -9.43 -57.03
N SER A 164 20.19 -9.78 -58.31
CA SER A 164 18.87 -10.01 -58.91
C SER A 164 17.87 -8.85 -58.68
N GLU A 165 18.34 -7.61 -58.94
CA GLU A 165 17.53 -6.37 -58.77
C GLU A 165 17.08 -6.09 -57.32
N ARG A 166 17.75 -6.68 -56.33
CA ARG A 166 17.47 -6.50 -54.89
C ARG A 166 18.73 -6.11 -54.15
N ILE A 167 18.54 -5.29 -53.11
CA ILE A 167 19.56 -5.00 -52.10
C ILE A 167 19.34 -5.94 -50.93
N TYR A 168 20.40 -6.58 -50.51
CA TYR A 168 20.44 -7.44 -49.33
C TYR A 168 21.29 -6.74 -48.27
N LEU A 169 20.83 -6.83 -47.01
CA LEU A 169 21.55 -6.33 -45.83
C LEU A 169 21.68 -7.47 -44.81
N GLU A 170 22.86 -7.58 -44.27
CA GLU A 170 23.17 -8.53 -43.17
C GLU A 170 23.92 -7.80 -42.10
N TRP A 171 23.60 -8.10 -40.88
CA TRP A 171 24.29 -7.59 -39.67
C TRP A 171 24.28 -8.63 -38.57
N THR A 172 25.19 -8.47 -37.60
CA THR A 172 25.18 -9.25 -36.38
C THR A 172 24.37 -8.50 -35.30
N ALA A 173 23.33 -9.15 -34.76
CA ALA A 173 22.58 -8.59 -33.65
C ALA A 173 23.47 -8.51 -32.42
N ASN A 174 23.30 -7.49 -31.62
CA ASN A 174 23.86 -7.44 -30.25
C ASN A 174 22.99 -8.30 -29.33
N THR A 175 23.62 -8.89 -28.37
CA THR A 175 23.00 -9.69 -27.32
C THR A 175 22.96 -8.88 -26.04
#